data_958fd810b36cef39d13388bcbb5cfd70
#
_entry.id   958fd810b36cef39d13388bcbb5cfd70
#
_cell.length_a   1.000
_cell.length_b   1.000
_cell.length_c   1.000
_cell.angle_alpha   90.00
_cell.angle_beta   90.00
_cell.angle_gamma   90.00
#
_symmetry.space_group_name_H-M   'P 1'
#
loop_
_entity.id
_entity.type
_entity.pdbx_description
1 polymer ?
#
loop_
_entity_poly.entity_id
_entity_poly.type
_entity_poly.pdbx_seq_one_letter_code
_entity_poly.pdbx_strand_id
1 'polypeptide(L)'
;MTMARSNSALGTRPGQQAAALPNWSGRSAVYGAVALVGLALAFAPFLFPDVRSQEVAARICVFIVLVASYDLLIGYTGIVSFAHTMFFGMGAYGTAIALKNMGPGFEAILVGGGAGIVAALVLALLIGLLSLRVKAIFFAMVTLSAASVMMVLASQLSDFTGGEDGITYSIPKLFSPATELLTDADGKAVRLFGIALNGKIALYYFVFLTALVLFLAMLRIVASPLGSVLQAIRENEMRAEAIGYRVVFYRTTIFCIAAGMAACAGILRAVWLKYTGPEVVLSFDIMIDILLMVVIGGMGTMLGAVIGVVLMSLAQYYLKDLMALGAEATSSLPIVPDLLNPERWLLWLGLGFILLVYFFPAGIAGTLMGRGGTK
;
A
#
# COMPACT_ATOMS: atom_id res chain seq x y z
N MET A 1 17.17 -49.68 58.88
CA MET A 1 18.41 -48.93 58.93
C MET A 1 18.93 -48.80 57.53
N THR A 2 18.70 -47.67 56.85
CA THR A 2 19.55 -46.93 55.96
C THR A 2 18.64 -45.99 55.07
N MET A 3 18.62 -44.72 55.43
CA MET A 3 17.96 -43.68 54.70
C MET A 3 18.69 -43.42 53.36
N ALA A 4 17.98 -43.52 52.23
CA ALA A 4 18.42 -43.00 50.93
C ALA A 4 17.80 -41.64 50.71
N ARG A 5 18.65 -40.62 50.66
CA ARG A 5 18.32 -39.21 50.31
C ARG A 5 17.82 -39.15 48.86
N SER A 6 16.57 -38.72 48.66
CA SER A 6 16.07 -38.28 47.38
C SER A 6 16.58 -36.86 47.09
N ASN A 7 17.48 -36.73 46.16
CA ASN A 7 17.85 -35.45 45.55
C ASN A 7 16.65 -34.94 44.72
N SER A 8 15.98 -33.94 45.24
CA SER A 8 14.97 -33.20 44.54
C SER A 8 15.65 -32.43 43.39
N ALA A 9 15.40 -32.86 42.16
CA ALA A 9 15.67 -32.10 40.96
C ALA A 9 14.91 -30.78 41.06
N LEU A 10 15.62 -29.69 41.29
CA LEU A 10 15.12 -28.33 41.13
C LEU A 10 14.69 -28.14 39.68
N GLY A 11 13.38 -28.25 39.46
CA GLY A 11 12.75 -27.91 38.19
C GLY A 11 13.07 -26.46 37.82
N THR A 12 13.74 -26.30 36.71
CA THR A 12 13.89 -25.01 36.06
C THR A 12 12.51 -24.40 35.81
N ARG A 13 12.25 -23.25 36.44
CA ARG A 13 11.01 -22.52 36.28
C ARG A 13 10.82 -22.15 34.79
N PRO A 14 9.70 -22.54 34.12
CA PRO A 14 9.39 -22.04 32.79
C PRO A 14 8.90 -20.60 32.96
N GLY A 15 9.77 -19.63 32.73
CA GLY A 15 9.33 -18.22 32.88
C GLY A 15 10.41 -17.16 32.79
N GLN A 16 11.64 -17.49 32.45
CA GLN A 16 12.64 -16.50 32.06
C GLN A 16 12.99 -16.65 30.58
N GLN A 17 12.01 -16.41 29.69
CA GLN A 17 12.36 -15.96 28.36
C GLN A 17 12.95 -14.56 28.54
N ALA A 18 14.28 -14.48 28.51
CA ALA A 18 14.98 -13.22 28.46
C ALA A 18 14.35 -12.42 27.31
N ALA A 19 13.72 -11.32 27.63
CA ALA A 19 13.22 -10.35 26.65
C ALA A 19 14.43 -10.01 25.76
N ALA A 20 14.41 -10.49 24.51
CA ALA A 20 15.46 -10.21 23.56
C ALA A 20 15.64 -8.70 23.51
N LEU A 21 16.83 -8.22 23.88
CA LEU A 21 17.14 -6.80 23.85
C LEU A 21 16.78 -6.23 22.48
N PRO A 22 16.14 -5.07 22.39
CA PRO A 22 15.74 -4.49 21.11
C PRO A 22 16.98 -4.34 20.23
N ASN A 23 16.93 -4.92 19.04
CA ASN A 23 18.03 -4.85 18.08
C ASN A 23 18.09 -3.41 17.51
N TRP A 24 18.81 -2.52 18.20
CA TRP A 24 18.92 -1.09 17.87
C TRP A 24 19.50 -0.88 16.47
N SER A 25 20.45 -1.73 16.05
CA SER A 25 21.07 -1.67 14.73
C SER A 25 20.06 -1.99 13.61
N GLY A 26 19.19 -2.97 13.80
CA GLY A 26 18.15 -3.31 12.82
C GLY A 26 17.07 -2.25 12.69
N ARG A 27 16.67 -1.61 13.80
CA ARG A 27 15.72 -0.49 13.76
C ARG A 27 16.29 0.72 13.02
N SER A 28 17.52 1.12 13.32
CA SER A 28 18.17 2.24 12.63
C SER A 28 18.33 1.97 11.14
N ALA A 29 18.62 0.73 10.73
CA ALA A 29 18.72 0.36 9.32
C ALA A 29 17.36 0.52 8.58
N VAL A 30 16.24 0.09 9.17
CA VAL A 30 14.91 0.26 8.56
C VAL A 30 14.52 1.73 8.48
N TYR A 31 14.74 2.53 9.54
CA TYR A 31 14.51 3.97 9.51
C TYR A 31 15.39 4.66 8.44
N GLY A 32 16.66 4.28 8.34
CA GLY A 32 17.59 4.78 7.33
C GLY A 32 17.13 4.42 5.91
N ALA A 33 16.71 3.18 5.67
CA ALA A 33 16.20 2.74 4.37
C ALA A 33 14.93 3.52 3.96
N VAL A 34 13.98 3.70 4.87
CA VAL A 34 12.75 4.46 4.59
C VAL A 34 13.04 5.95 4.37
N ALA A 35 13.96 6.53 5.14
CA ALA A 35 14.39 7.92 4.94
C ALA A 35 15.08 8.09 3.57
N LEU A 36 15.92 7.13 3.17
CA LEU A 36 16.56 7.12 1.86
C LEU A 36 15.54 6.98 0.73
N VAL A 37 14.54 6.12 0.88
CA VAL A 37 13.42 6.00 -0.08
C VAL A 37 12.65 7.32 -0.17
N GLY A 38 12.30 7.93 0.96
CA GLY A 38 11.61 9.22 1.00
C GLY A 38 12.41 10.32 0.30
N LEU A 39 13.73 10.36 0.51
CA LEU A 39 14.63 11.29 -0.14
C LEU A 39 14.75 11.01 -1.64
N ALA A 40 14.89 9.74 -2.03
CA ALA A 40 14.91 9.33 -3.44
C ALA A 40 13.60 9.71 -4.17
N LEU A 41 12.44 9.50 -3.54
CA LEU A 41 11.15 9.92 -4.08
C LEU A 41 11.03 11.46 -4.14
N ALA A 42 11.54 12.20 -3.15
CA ALA A 42 11.53 13.66 -3.18
C ALA A 42 12.34 14.23 -4.35
N PHE A 43 13.45 13.60 -4.70
CA PHE A 43 14.32 14.01 -5.81
C PHE A 43 14.09 13.22 -7.11
N ALA A 44 13.13 12.29 -7.14
CA ALA A 44 12.89 11.41 -8.29
C ALA A 44 12.73 12.15 -9.63
N PRO A 45 11.98 13.28 -9.75
CA PRO A 45 11.85 14.01 -11.01
C PRO A 45 13.18 14.56 -11.52
N PHE A 46 14.14 14.84 -10.61
CA PHE A 46 15.45 15.41 -10.96
C PHE A 46 16.51 14.33 -11.19
N LEU A 47 16.45 13.21 -10.48
CA LEU A 47 17.36 12.10 -10.63
C LEU A 47 17.06 11.27 -11.89
N PHE A 48 15.78 11.11 -12.20
CA PHE A 48 15.31 10.29 -13.30
C PHE A 48 14.29 11.08 -14.16
N PRO A 49 14.77 11.88 -15.11
CA PRO A 49 13.89 12.72 -15.94
C PRO A 49 13.02 11.93 -16.92
N ASP A 50 13.27 10.63 -17.06
CA ASP A 50 12.51 9.75 -17.93
C ASP A 50 11.04 9.60 -17.48
N VAL A 51 10.13 9.57 -18.47
CA VAL A 51 8.70 9.50 -18.24
C VAL A 51 8.31 8.23 -17.47
N ARG A 52 8.93 7.10 -17.80
CA ARG A 52 8.67 5.80 -17.17
C ARG A 52 9.06 5.81 -15.69
N SER A 53 10.23 6.36 -15.39
CA SER A 53 10.72 6.42 -14.00
C SER A 53 9.87 7.34 -13.12
N GLN A 54 9.36 8.46 -13.66
CA GLN A 54 8.43 9.34 -12.96
C GLN A 54 7.08 8.65 -12.70
N GLU A 55 6.61 7.83 -13.65
CA GLU A 55 5.38 7.03 -13.46
C GLU A 55 5.55 6.01 -12.34
N VAL A 56 6.68 5.29 -12.32
CA VAL A 56 7.01 4.34 -11.25
C VAL A 56 7.09 5.05 -9.89
N ALA A 57 7.75 6.20 -9.81
CA ALA A 57 7.87 6.95 -8.57
C ALA A 57 6.50 7.45 -8.05
N ALA A 58 5.64 7.97 -8.93
CA ALA A 58 4.29 8.39 -8.55
C ALA A 58 3.43 7.19 -8.12
N ARG A 59 3.52 6.05 -8.83
CA ARG A 59 2.86 4.80 -8.42
C ARG A 59 3.30 4.37 -7.03
N ILE A 60 4.60 4.39 -6.75
CA ILE A 60 5.14 4.06 -5.43
C ILE A 60 4.52 4.96 -4.36
N CYS A 61 4.43 6.28 -4.57
CA CYS A 61 3.80 7.21 -3.62
C CYS A 61 2.33 6.84 -3.33
N VAL A 62 1.54 6.55 -4.36
CA VAL A 62 0.13 6.15 -4.22
C VAL A 62 0.02 4.81 -3.48
N PHE A 63 0.81 3.82 -3.87
CA PHE A 63 0.77 2.48 -3.28
C PHE A 63 1.30 2.46 -1.85
N ILE A 64 2.22 3.34 -1.45
CA ILE A 64 2.63 3.50 -0.03
C ILE A 64 1.40 3.82 0.83
N VAL A 65 0.55 4.75 0.40
CA VAL A 65 -0.68 5.09 1.14
C VAL A 65 -1.65 3.92 1.17
N LEU A 66 -1.88 3.29 0.01
CA LEU A 66 -2.82 2.18 -0.14
C LEU A 66 -2.39 0.95 0.69
N VAL A 67 -1.13 0.56 0.62
CA VAL A 67 -0.58 -0.61 1.32
C VAL A 67 -0.44 -0.35 2.81
N ALA A 68 0.00 0.86 3.22
CA ALA A 68 0.05 1.23 4.63
C ALA A 68 -1.36 1.28 5.25
N SER A 69 -2.38 1.77 4.51
CA SER A 69 -3.77 1.74 4.99
C SER A 69 -4.31 0.31 5.15
N TYR A 70 -3.88 -0.63 4.30
CA TYR A 70 -4.21 -2.04 4.45
C TYR A 70 -3.46 -2.68 5.62
N ASP A 71 -2.20 -2.30 5.87
CA ASP A 71 -1.42 -2.78 7.02
C ASP A 71 -2.04 -2.35 8.35
N LEU A 72 -2.78 -1.21 8.42
CA LEU A 72 -3.57 -0.86 9.60
C LEU A 72 -4.60 -1.94 9.96
N LEU A 73 -5.14 -2.65 8.96
CA LEU A 73 -6.11 -3.73 9.19
C LEU A 73 -5.38 -5.04 9.48
N ILE A 74 -4.66 -5.59 8.52
CA ILE A 74 -4.06 -6.91 8.65
C ILE A 74 -2.93 -6.90 9.69
N GLY A 75 -2.14 -5.83 9.69
CA GLY A 75 -0.95 -5.72 10.53
C GLY A 75 -1.23 -5.36 11.98
N TYR A 76 -2.22 -4.53 12.26
CA TYR A 76 -2.51 -4.07 13.63
C TYR A 76 -3.76 -4.68 14.25
N THR A 77 -4.70 -5.20 13.47
CA THR A 77 -5.92 -5.83 14.00
C THR A 77 -6.04 -7.31 13.69
N GLY A 78 -5.23 -7.84 12.78
CA GLY A 78 -5.30 -9.22 12.32
C GLY A 78 -6.52 -9.51 11.41
N ILE A 79 -7.21 -8.46 10.92
CA ILE A 79 -8.37 -8.60 10.06
C ILE A 79 -7.93 -8.62 8.60
N VAL A 80 -8.27 -9.69 7.88
CA VAL A 80 -8.09 -9.79 6.43
C VAL A 80 -9.34 -9.25 5.74
N SER A 81 -9.19 -8.20 4.94
CA SER A 81 -10.26 -7.61 4.14
C SER A 81 -9.86 -7.59 2.67
N PHE A 82 -10.76 -8.04 1.80
CA PHE A 82 -10.58 -7.95 0.35
C PHE A 82 -11.32 -6.76 -0.28
N ALA A 83 -11.94 -5.89 0.54
CA ALA A 83 -12.66 -4.71 0.04
C ALA A 83 -11.75 -3.49 -0.21
N HIS A 84 -10.44 -3.59 -0.05
CA HIS A 84 -9.55 -2.42 -0.07
C HIS A 84 -9.51 -1.75 -1.44
N THR A 85 -9.50 -2.54 -2.51
CA THR A 85 -9.61 -2.06 -3.90
C THR A 85 -10.94 -1.37 -4.17
N MET A 86 -12.04 -1.83 -3.56
CA MET A 86 -13.35 -1.17 -3.67
C MET A 86 -13.29 0.26 -3.14
N PHE A 87 -12.70 0.49 -1.97
CA PHE A 87 -12.56 1.84 -1.41
C PHE A 87 -11.62 2.70 -2.23
N PHE A 88 -10.52 2.12 -2.72
CA PHE A 88 -9.60 2.76 -3.65
C PHE A 88 -10.31 3.20 -4.94
N GLY A 89 -11.11 2.31 -5.53
CA GLY A 89 -11.92 2.59 -6.70
C GLY A 89 -12.96 3.68 -6.47
N MET A 90 -13.62 3.72 -5.30
CA MET A 90 -14.59 4.78 -4.96
C MET A 90 -13.97 6.18 -4.97
N GLY A 91 -12.77 6.32 -4.39
CA GLY A 91 -12.03 7.58 -4.43
C GLY A 91 -11.68 7.99 -5.87
N ALA A 92 -11.21 7.02 -6.67
CA ALA A 92 -10.84 7.24 -8.06
C ALA A 92 -12.06 7.59 -8.94
N TYR A 93 -13.12 6.81 -8.90
CA TYR A 93 -14.33 7.07 -9.69
C TYR A 93 -15.05 8.35 -9.27
N GLY A 94 -15.15 8.65 -7.96
CA GLY A 94 -15.71 9.91 -7.49
C GLY A 94 -14.99 11.10 -8.11
N THR A 95 -13.67 11.08 -8.11
CA THR A 95 -12.83 12.12 -8.75
C THR A 95 -13.00 12.15 -10.27
N ALA A 96 -13.00 11.00 -10.93
CA ALA A 96 -13.13 10.87 -12.38
C ALA A 96 -14.46 11.43 -12.90
N ILE A 97 -15.56 11.04 -12.25
CA ILE A 97 -16.93 11.48 -12.61
C ILE A 97 -17.07 13.00 -12.45
N ALA A 98 -16.56 13.53 -11.34
CA ALA A 98 -16.62 14.98 -11.12
C ALA A 98 -15.78 15.77 -12.14
N LEU A 99 -14.56 15.32 -12.44
CA LEU A 99 -13.69 15.95 -13.46
C LEU A 99 -14.31 15.87 -14.87
N LYS A 100 -15.02 14.79 -15.20
CA LYS A 100 -15.73 14.66 -16.48
C LYS A 100 -16.91 15.62 -16.59
N ASN A 101 -17.71 15.78 -15.52
CA ASN A 101 -18.97 16.52 -15.55
C ASN A 101 -18.79 18.02 -15.20
N MET A 102 -17.93 18.35 -14.24
CA MET A 102 -17.73 19.74 -13.77
C MET A 102 -16.56 20.43 -14.51
N GLY A 103 -15.74 19.65 -15.26
CA GLY A 103 -14.56 20.16 -15.95
C GLY A 103 -13.27 20.08 -15.13
N PRO A 104 -12.13 20.46 -15.73
CA PRO A 104 -10.79 20.28 -15.16
C PRO A 104 -10.46 21.37 -14.11
N GLY A 105 -11.20 21.36 -12.99
CA GLY A 105 -11.02 22.28 -11.86
C GLY A 105 -10.55 21.57 -10.58
N PHE A 106 -9.92 22.32 -9.67
CA PHE A 106 -9.62 21.82 -8.32
C PHE A 106 -10.90 21.53 -7.53
N GLU A 107 -11.96 22.30 -7.78
CA GLU A 107 -13.28 22.12 -7.19
C GLU A 107 -13.83 20.71 -7.51
N ALA A 108 -13.67 20.27 -8.77
CA ALA A 108 -14.10 18.93 -9.19
C ALA A 108 -13.34 17.83 -8.43
N ILE A 109 -12.02 17.99 -8.20
CA ILE A 109 -11.23 17.04 -7.42
C ILE A 109 -11.72 17.00 -5.97
N LEU A 110 -11.97 18.16 -5.35
CA LEU A 110 -12.43 18.24 -3.96
C LEU A 110 -13.85 17.68 -3.79
N VAL A 111 -14.77 18.06 -4.66
CA VAL A 111 -16.16 17.58 -4.59
C VAL A 111 -16.25 16.09 -4.91
N GLY A 112 -15.64 15.66 -6.02
CA GLY A 112 -15.68 14.27 -6.44
C GLY A 112 -14.89 13.34 -5.52
N GLY A 113 -13.69 13.76 -5.14
CA GLY A 113 -12.87 13.02 -4.17
C GLY A 113 -13.55 12.97 -2.81
N GLY A 114 -14.11 14.08 -2.32
CA GLY A 114 -14.89 14.13 -1.08
C GLY A 114 -16.11 13.20 -1.12
N ALA A 115 -16.87 13.21 -2.21
CA ALA A 115 -18.00 12.30 -2.39
C ALA A 115 -17.54 10.82 -2.41
N GLY A 116 -16.42 10.51 -3.08
CA GLY A 116 -15.82 9.18 -3.10
C GLY A 116 -15.38 8.72 -1.70
N ILE A 117 -14.76 9.59 -0.90
CA ILE A 117 -14.39 9.30 0.50
C ILE A 117 -15.64 9.03 1.33
N VAL A 118 -16.67 9.89 1.24
CA VAL A 118 -17.93 9.71 1.99
C VAL A 118 -18.60 8.39 1.62
N ALA A 119 -18.69 8.06 0.34
CA ALA A 119 -19.23 6.79 -0.12
C ALA A 119 -18.43 5.58 0.42
N ALA A 120 -17.09 5.66 0.40
CA ALA A 120 -16.22 4.64 0.97
C ALA A 120 -16.42 4.48 2.48
N LEU A 121 -16.55 5.58 3.23
CA LEU A 121 -16.79 5.57 4.68
C LEU A 121 -18.16 4.98 5.03
N VAL A 122 -19.23 5.35 4.27
CA VAL A 122 -20.57 4.79 4.48
C VAL A 122 -20.57 3.28 4.26
N LEU A 123 -19.98 2.80 3.16
CA LEU A 123 -19.88 1.37 2.89
C LEU A 123 -19.00 0.64 3.90
N ALA A 124 -17.88 1.24 4.29
CA ALA A 124 -17.02 0.68 5.33
C ALA A 124 -17.76 0.56 6.67
N LEU A 125 -18.55 1.57 7.03
CA LEU A 125 -19.36 1.53 8.25
C LEU A 125 -20.43 0.42 8.17
N LEU A 126 -21.14 0.31 7.06
CA LEU A 126 -22.15 -0.74 6.85
C LEU A 126 -21.52 -2.13 6.93
N ILE A 127 -20.44 -2.38 6.18
CA ILE A 127 -19.74 -3.66 6.18
C ILE A 127 -19.16 -3.94 7.57
N GLY A 128 -18.54 -2.93 8.22
CA GLY A 128 -17.94 -3.06 9.53
C GLY A 128 -18.95 -3.44 10.61
N LEU A 129 -20.09 -2.74 10.69
CA LEU A 129 -21.12 -3.01 11.69
C LEU A 129 -21.80 -4.38 11.50
N LEU A 130 -22.00 -4.80 10.25
CA LEU A 130 -22.67 -6.06 9.93
C LEU A 130 -21.72 -7.26 10.04
N SER A 131 -20.52 -7.13 9.51
CA SER A 131 -19.62 -8.27 9.27
C SER A 131 -18.56 -8.48 10.33
N LEU A 132 -18.14 -7.45 11.09
CA LEU A 132 -17.12 -7.60 12.15
C LEU A 132 -17.60 -8.34 13.40
N ARG A 133 -18.88 -8.72 13.42
CA ARG A 133 -19.47 -9.60 14.47
C ARG A 133 -19.28 -11.08 14.16
N VAL A 134 -18.88 -11.43 12.94
CA VAL A 134 -18.68 -12.82 12.50
C VAL A 134 -17.20 -13.19 12.52
N LYS A 135 -16.91 -14.49 12.41
CA LYS A 135 -15.53 -14.99 12.38
C LYS A 135 -14.74 -14.40 11.20
N ALA A 136 -13.44 -14.22 11.37
CA ALA A 136 -12.55 -13.58 10.41
C ALA A 136 -12.64 -14.12 8.97
N ILE A 137 -12.87 -15.45 8.80
CA ILE A 137 -13.03 -16.07 7.47
C ILE A 137 -14.29 -15.56 6.77
N PHE A 138 -15.42 -15.48 7.47
CA PHE A 138 -16.66 -14.97 6.89
C PHE A 138 -16.55 -13.48 6.55
N PHE A 139 -15.84 -12.70 7.37
CA PHE A 139 -15.58 -11.30 7.07
C PHE A 139 -14.79 -11.14 5.76
N ALA A 140 -13.75 -11.95 5.56
CA ALA A 140 -12.96 -11.95 4.33
C ALA A 140 -13.82 -12.29 3.09
N MET A 141 -14.72 -13.28 3.20
CA MET A 141 -15.64 -13.67 2.11
C MET A 141 -16.65 -12.56 1.79
N VAL A 142 -17.24 -11.92 2.80
CA VAL A 142 -18.18 -10.80 2.61
C VAL A 142 -17.51 -9.61 1.93
N THR A 143 -16.28 -9.27 2.37
CA THR A 143 -15.53 -8.16 1.78
C THR A 143 -15.10 -8.45 0.34
N LEU A 144 -14.75 -9.70 0.02
CA LEU A 144 -14.46 -10.13 -1.35
C LEU A 144 -15.71 -10.03 -2.24
N SER A 145 -16.85 -10.53 -1.76
CA SER A 145 -18.13 -10.44 -2.49
C SER A 145 -18.53 -8.98 -2.75
N ALA A 146 -18.38 -8.11 -1.74
CA ALA A 146 -18.66 -6.68 -1.90
C ALA A 146 -17.75 -6.02 -2.95
N ALA A 147 -16.45 -6.33 -2.95
CA ALA A 147 -15.49 -5.83 -3.95
C ALA A 147 -15.85 -6.32 -5.36
N SER A 148 -16.21 -7.61 -5.50
CA SER A 148 -16.61 -8.19 -6.79
C SER A 148 -17.91 -7.56 -7.32
N VAL A 149 -18.90 -7.34 -6.47
CA VAL A 149 -20.14 -6.64 -6.85
C VAL A 149 -19.81 -5.21 -7.33
N MET A 150 -18.92 -4.50 -6.64
CA MET A 150 -18.56 -3.14 -7.03
C MET A 150 -17.83 -3.11 -8.38
N MET A 151 -16.95 -4.08 -8.65
CA MET A 151 -16.28 -4.22 -9.94
C MET A 151 -17.30 -4.47 -11.07
N VAL A 152 -18.25 -5.39 -10.86
CA VAL A 152 -19.31 -5.68 -11.84
C VAL A 152 -20.22 -4.48 -12.04
N LEU A 153 -20.60 -3.76 -10.97
CA LEU A 153 -21.38 -2.53 -11.09
C LEU A 153 -20.65 -1.47 -11.90
N ALA A 154 -19.33 -1.30 -11.66
CA ALA A 154 -18.53 -0.36 -12.41
C ALA A 154 -18.41 -0.72 -13.89
N SER A 155 -18.36 -2.01 -14.25
CA SER A 155 -18.33 -2.47 -15.64
C SER A 155 -19.69 -2.36 -16.34
N GLN A 156 -20.79 -2.48 -15.60
CA GLN A 156 -22.16 -2.50 -16.17
C GLN A 156 -22.79 -1.11 -16.28
N LEU A 157 -22.50 -0.19 -15.35
CA LEU A 157 -23.07 1.16 -15.32
C LEU A 157 -22.34 2.10 -16.29
N SER A 158 -22.30 1.78 -17.58
CA SER A 158 -21.55 2.50 -18.61
C SER A 158 -21.84 4.01 -18.66
N ASP A 159 -23.08 4.43 -18.38
CA ASP A 159 -23.48 5.83 -18.40
C ASP A 159 -22.75 6.67 -17.32
N PHE A 160 -22.42 6.09 -16.18
CA PHE A 160 -21.78 6.75 -15.05
C PHE A 160 -20.27 6.50 -15.00
N THR A 161 -19.86 5.25 -15.19
CA THR A 161 -18.49 4.78 -14.97
C THR A 161 -17.69 4.63 -16.26
N GLY A 162 -18.34 4.81 -17.43
CA GLY A 162 -17.75 4.48 -18.72
C GLY A 162 -17.69 2.99 -19.02
N GLY A 163 -18.24 2.12 -18.13
CA GLY A 163 -18.25 0.68 -18.32
C GLY A 163 -16.84 0.07 -18.28
N GLU A 164 -16.60 -0.93 -19.12
CA GLU A 164 -15.31 -1.59 -19.25
C GLU A 164 -14.22 -0.67 -19.79
N ASP A 165 -14.58 0.29 -20.68
CA ASP A 165 -13.65 1.24 -21.27
C ASP A 165 -13.19 2.33 -20.28
N GLY A 166 -13.89 2.49 -19.16
CA GLY A 166 -13.57 3.49 -18.13
C GLY A 166 -13.80 4.93 -18.58
N ILE A 167 -13.27 5.87 -17.79
CA ILE A 167 -13.43 7.31 -18.01
C ILE A 167 -12.06 7.94 -18.22
N THR A 168 -11.91 8.66 -19.35
CA THR A 168 -10.78 9.58 -19.59
C THR A 168 -11.24 11.00 -19.34
N TYR A 169 -10.44 11.78 -18.66
CA TYR A 169 -10.76 13.17 -18.28
C TYR A 169 -9.52 14.06 -18.27
N SER A 170 -9.75 15.36 -18.30
CA SER A 170 -8.69 16.36 -18.17
C SER A 170 -8.56 16.79 -16.71
N ILE A 171 -7.33 17.14 -16.30
CA ILE A 171 -7.01 17.66 -14.97
C ILE A 171 -6.79 19.18 -15.03
N PRO A 172 -6.74 19.89 -13.87
CA PRO A 172 -6.49 21.32 -13.84
C PRO A 172 -5.27 21.73 -14.66
N LYS A 173 -5.38 22.84 -15.37
CA LYS A 173 -4.34 23.35 -16.28
C LYS A 173 -2.97 23.49 -15.61
N LEU A 174 -2.93 23.79 -14.31
CA LEU A 174 -1.69 23.88 -13.52
C LEU A 174 -0.86 22.58 -13.60
N PHE A 175 -1.50 21.42 -13.73
CA PHE A 175 -0.87 20.10 -13.80
C PHE A 175 -0.61 19.64 -15.25
N SER A 176 -0.91 20.48 -16.25
CA SER A 176 -0.64 20.14 -17.65
C SER A 176 0.85 20.24 -17.95
N PRO A 177 1.42 19.28 -18.70
CA PRO A 177 2.82 19.35 -19.12
C PRO A 177 3.16 20.61 -19.95
N ALA A 178 2.15 21.19 -20.62
CA ALA A 178 2.31 22.40 -21.41
C ALA A 178 2.34 23.69 -20.56
N THR A 179 2.03 23.60 -19.25
CA THR A 179 2.07 24.78 -18.37
C THR A 179 3.45 24.91 -17.78
N GLU A 180 4.14 26.00 -18.12
CA GLU A 180 5.41 26.37 -17.50
C GLU A 180 5.11 27.07 -16.16
N LEU A 181 5.66 26.53 -15.07
CA LEU A 181 5.41 27.03 -13.71
C LEU A 181 6.19 28.30 -13.41
N LEU A 182 7.40 28.42 -13.96
CA LEU A 182 8.30 29.56 -13.80
C LEU A 182 8.90 29.89 -15.15
N THR A 183 8.64 31.08 -15.62
CA THR A 183 9.29 31.68 -16.80
C THR A 183 10.31 32.72 -16.36
N ASP A 184 11.48 32.69 -16.96
CA ASP A 184 12.52 33.70 -16.76
C ASP A 184 12.12 35.02 -17.45
N ALA A 185 12.81 36.13 -17.17
CA ALA A 185 12.58 37.43 -17.76
C ALA A 185 12.55 37.41 -19.30
N ASP A 186 13.20 36.44 -19.93
CA ASP A 186 13.26 36.20 -21.38
C ASP A 186 12.11 35.30 -21.90
N GLY A 187 11.12 34.93 -21.06
CA GLY A 187 9.99 34.08 -21.46
C GLY A 187 10.36 32.60 -21.66
N LYS A 188 11.52 32.18 -21.21
CA LYS A 188 11.95 30.75 -21.25
C LYS A 188 11.65 30.05 -19.94
N ALA A 189 11.24 28.77 -20.01
CA ALA A 189 11.06 27.96 -18.84
C ALA A 189 12.33 27.87 -17.98
N VAL A 190 12.22 28.21 -16.70
CA VAL A 190 13.33 28.07 -15.73
C VAL A 190 13.69 26.61 -15.61
N ARG A 191 14.96 26.29 -15.84
CA ARG A 191 15.48 24.92 -15.70
C ARG A 191 16.20 24.76 -14.38
N LEU A 192 15.69 23.88 -13.52
CA LEU A 192 16.38 23.48 -12.30
C LEU A 192 17.06 22.13 -12.57
N PHE A 193 18.37 22.02 -12.37
CA PHE A 193 19.19 20.83 -12.70
C PHE A 193 19.00 20.31 -14.14
N GLY A 194 18.76 21.23 -15.11
CA GLY A 194 18.58 20.90 -16.53
C GLY A 194 17.16 20.50 -16.93
N ILE A 195 16.22 20.40 -15.98
CA ILE A 195 14.83 20.00 -16.18
C ILE A 195 13.93 21.23 -16.12
N ALA A 196 13.06 21.40 -17.12
CA ALA A 196 12.08 22.47 -17.15
C ALA A 196 10.99 22.24 -16.09
N LEU A 197 10.77 23.26 -15.24
CA LEU A 197 9.70 23.22 -14.23
C LEU A 197 8.33 23.37 -14.91
N ASN A 198 7.72 22.23 -15.24
CA ASN A 198 6.42 22.18 -15.90
C ASN A 198 5.33 21.61 -14.97
N GLY A 199 4.07 21.70 -15.41
CA GLY A 199 2.93 21.23 -14.63
C GLY A 199 2.98 19.74 -14.27
N LYS A 200 3.73 18.88 -15.01
CA LYS A 200 3.91 17.49 -14.66
C LYS A 200 4.71 17.33 -13.34
N ILE A 201 5.71 18.18 -13.13
CA ILE A 201 6.48 18.20 -11.88
C ILE A 201 5.60 18.67 -10.72
N ALA A 202 4.75 19.71 -10.96
CA ALA A 202 3.79 20.13 -9.94
C ALA A 202 2.83 19.01 -9.56
N LEU A 203 2.33 18.26 -10.53
CA LEU A 203 1.48 17.10 -10.30
C LEU A 203 2.19 16.03 -9.47
N TYR A 204 3.45 15.74 -9.80
CA TYR A 204 4.26 14.78 -9.05
C TYR A 204 4.40 15.20 -7.57
N TYR A 205 4.77 16.45 -7.32
CA TYR A 205 4.89 16.95 -5.95
C TYR A 205 3.56 17.03 -5.22
N PHE A 206 2.47 17.31 -5.91
CA PHE A 206 1.13 17.20 -5.32
C PHE A 206 0.84 15.80 -4.83
N VAL A 207 1.10 14.77 -5.66
CA VAL A 207 0.95 13.35 -5.28
C VAL A 207 1.89 12.98 -4.15
N PHE A 208 3.17 13.34 -4.26
CA PHE A 208 4.18 13.01 -3.25
C PHE A 208 3.88 13.64 -1.88
N LEU A 209 3.60 14.94 -1.83
CA LEU A 209 3.32 15.65 -0.57
C LEU A 209 2.03 15.14 0.08
N THR A 210 0.99 14.93 -0.72
CA THR A 210 -0.27 14.38 -0.18
C THR A 210 -0.06 12.96 0.35
N ALA A 211 0.66 12.10 -0.39
CA ALA A 211 0.99 10.75 0.06
C ALA A 211 1.84 10.78 1.35
N LEU A 212 2.81 11.68 1.44
CA LEU A 212 3.64 11.87 2.64
C LEU A 212 2.79 12.27 3.84
N VAL A 213 1.90 13.25 3.70
CA VAL A 213 1.00 13.70 4.77
C VAL A 213 0.09 12.56 5.24
N LEU A 214 -0.51 11.81 4.31
CA LEU A 214 -1.37 10.67 4.64
C LEU A 214 -0.59 9.56 5.35
N PHE A 215 0.63 9.25 4.89
CA PHE A 215 1.49 8.26 5.53
C PHE A 215 1.90 8.69 6.94
N LEU A 216 2.29 9.96 7.15
CA LEU A 216 2.60 10.49 8.48
C LEU A 216 1.37 10.48 9.41
N ALA A 217 0.17 10.76 8.87
CA ALA A 217 -1.08 10.64 9.63
C ALA A 217 -1.31 9.20 10.09
N MET A 218 -1.08 8.20 9.23
CA MET A 218 -1.20 6.78 9.60
C MET A 218 -0.16 6.38 10.66
N LEU A 219 1.08 6.85 10.55
CA LEU A 219 2.10 6.66 11.60
C LEU A 219 1.65 7.25 12.94
N ARG A 220 1.00 8.43 12.91
CA ARG A 220 0.48 9.06 14.13
C ARG A 220 -0.67 8.27 14.74
N ILE A 221 -1.56 7.69 13.91
CA ILE A 221 -2.65 6.81 14.35
C ILE A 221 -2.08 5.58 15.05
N VAL A 222 -1.09 4.93 14.47
CA VAL A 222 -0.44 3.74 15.06
C VAL A 222 0.27 4.06 16.37
N ALA A 223 0.90 5.23 16.47
CA ALA A 223 1.57 5.69 17.69
C ALA A 223 0.59 6.21 18.78
N SER A 224 -0.71 6.29 18.49
CA SER A 224 -1.74 6.76 19.41
C SER A 224 -2.23 5.65 20.35
N PRO A 225 -3.00 5.98 21.41
CA PRO A 225 -3.66 4.98 22.26
C PRO A 225 -4.54 4.01 21.45
N LEU A 226 -5.15 4.47 20.35
CA LEU A 226 -5.91 3.63 19.45
C LEU A 226 -5.05 2.47 18.91
N GLY A 227 -3.85 2.76 18.41
CA GLY A 227 -2.94 1.74 17.90
C GLY A 227 -2.56 0.68 18.94
N SER A 228 -2.34 1.10 20.18
CA SER A 228 -2.03 0.18 21.29
C SER A 228 -3.22 -0.75 21.61
N VAL A 229 -4.44 -0.22 21.60
CA VAL A 229 -5.66 -1.03 21.81
C VAL A 229 -5.86 -2.04 20.68
N LEU A 230 -5.62 -1.63 19.43
CA LEU A 230 -5.72 -2.53 18.29
C LEU A 230 -4.74 -3.71 18.37
N GLN A 231 -3.50 -3.43 18.77
CA GLN A 231 -2.50 -4.49 19.01
C GLN A 231 -2.91 -5.44 20.14
N ALA A 232 -3.44 -4.92 21.24
CA ALA A 232 -3.96 -5.74 22.33
C ALA A 232 -5.11 -6.64 21.88
N ILE A 233 -6.04 -6.12 21.07
CA ILE A 233 -7.12 -6.90 20.46
C ILE A 233 -6.58 -8.00 19.54
N ARG A 234 -5.55 -7.70 18.73
CA ARG A 234 -4.89 -8.67 17.85
C ARG A 234 -4.23 -9.80 18.62
N GLU A 235 -3.56 -9.47 19.74
CA GLU A 235 -2.87 -10.47 20.57
C GLU A 235 -3.85 -11.40 21.30
N ASN A 236 -4.91 -10.84 21.91
CA ASN A 236 -5.92 -11.62 22.62
C ASN A 236 -7.25 -10.86 22.76
N GLU A 237 -8.18 -11.17 21.88
CA GLU A 237 -9.50 -10.55 21.82
C GLU A 237 -10.30 -10.74 23.12
N MET A 238 -10.32 -11.97 23.67
CA MET A 238 -11.06 -12.27 24.91
C MET A 238 -10.49 -11.49 26.11
N ARG A 239 -9.18 -11.32 26.17
CA ARG A 239 -8.53 -10.54 27.24
C ARG A 239 -8.88 -9.05 27.10
N ALA A 240 -8.89 -8.52 25.87
CA ALA A 240 -9.26 -7.14 25.61
C ALA A 240 -10.72 -6.86 26.02
N GLU A 241 -11.65 -7.78 25.72
CA GLU A 241 -13.05 -7.69 26.14
C GLU A 241 -13.19 -7.78 27.67
N ALA A 242 -12.45 -8.67 28.33
CA ALA A 242 -12.51 -8.84 29.78
C ALA A 242 -12.08 -7.58 30.54
N ILE A 243 -11.18 -6.76 29.97
CA ILE A 243 -10.78 -5.45 30.52
C ILE A 243 -11.71 -4.29 30.08
N GLY A 244 -12.78 -4.58 29.33
CA GLY A 244 -13.84 -3.63 29.00
C GLY A 244 -13.73 -2.94 27.63
N TYR A 245 -12.81 -3.34 26.76
CA TYR A 245 -12.74 -2.80 25.40
C TYR A 245 -13.85 -3.37 24.51
N ARG A 246 -14.56 -2.51 23.78
CA ARG A 246 -15.57 -2.89 22.79
C ARG A 246 -14.90 -3.23 21.46
N VAL A 247 -14.47 -4.47 21.27
CA VAL A 247 -13.68 -4.94 20.11
C VAL A 247 -14.30 -4.53 18.78
N VAL A 248 -15.63 -4.76 18.59
CA VAL A 248 -16.33 -4.41 17.34
C VAL A 248 -16.22 -2.92 17.03
N PHE A 249 -16.34 -2.05 18.04
CA PHE A 249 -16.21 -0.60 17.85
C PHE A 249 -14.81 -0.20 17.36
N TYR A 250 -13.77 -0.70 17.99
CA TYR A 250 -12.39 -0.41 17.58
C TYR A 250 -12.07 -0.95 16.20
N ARG A 251 -12.51 -2.17 15.88
CA ARG A 251 -12.36 -2.78 14.56
C ARG A 251 -13.10 -2.00 13.48
N THR A 252 -14.34 -1.59 13.73
CA THR A 252 -15.12 -0.77 12.77
C THR A 252 -14.45 0.59 12.56
N THR A 253 -13.97 1.24 13.63
CA THR A 253 -13.31 2.54 13.54
C THR A 253 -12.06 2.46 12.65
N ILE A 254 -11.18 1.49 12.89
CA ILE A 254 -9.97 1.37 12.07
C ILE A 254 -10.29 0.95 10.63
N PHE A 255 -11.33 0.15 10.42
CA PHE A 255 -11.80 -0.23 9.09
C PHE A 255 -12.28 0.99 8.29
N CYS A 256 -13.05 1.90 8.92
CA CYS A 256 -13.45 3.17 8.30
C CYS A 256 -12.24 4.07 8.01
N ILE A 257 -11.31 4.19 8.95
CA ILE A 257 -10.07 4.99 8.74
C ILE A 257 -9.29 4.42 7.55
N ALA A 258 -9.06 3.11 7.50
CA ALA A 258 -8.34 2.46 6.42
C ALA A 258 -9.04 2.62 5.07
N ALA A 259 -10.37 2.51 5.03
CA ALA A 259 -11.19 2.74 3.84
C ALA A 259 -11.06 4.20 3.33
N GLY A 260 -11.10 5.19 4.24
CA GLY A 260 -10.91 6.59 3.89
C GLY A 260 -9.52 6.87 3.32
N MET A 261 -8.45 6.27 3.92
CA MET A 261 -7.08 6.40 3.41
C MET A 261 -6.91 5.72 2.05
N ALA A 262 -7.54 4.55 1.83
CA ALA A 262 -7.56 3.89 0.53
C ALA A 262 -8.28 4.73 -0.53
N ALA A 263 -9.41 5.36 -0.18
CA ALA A 263 -10.10 6.28 -1.07
C ALA A 263 -9.24 7.50 -1.44
N CYS A 264 -8.49 8.07 -0.48
CA CYS A 264 -7.51 9.13 -0.76
C CYS A 264 -6.42 8.67 -1.74
N ALA A 265 -5.89 7.45 -1.58
CA ALA A 265 -4.96 6.88 -2.55
C ALA A 265 -5.59 6.76 -3.95
N GLY A 266 -6.87 6.39 -4.04
CA GLY A 266 -7.65 6.34 -5.28
C GLY A 266 -7.75 7.70 -5.97
N ILE A 267 -8.00 8.76 -5.22
CA ILE A 267 -8.01 10.14 -5.73
C ILE A 267 -6.66 10.48 -6.36
N LEU A 268 -5.56 10.21 -5.64
CA LEU A 268 -4.21 10.47 -6.15
C LEU A 268 -3.92 9.69 -7.44
N ARG A 269 -4.36 8.42 -7.50
CA ARG A 269 -4.21 7.57 -8.70
C ARG A 269 -4.97 8.15 -9.88
N ALA A 270 -6.23 8.56 -9.69
CA ALA A 270 -7.06 9.17 -10.71
C ALA A 270 -6.42 10.43 -11.27
N VAL A 271 -6.01 11.36 -10.40
CA VAL A 271 -5.40 12.64 -10.82
C VAL A 271 -4.08 12.41 -11.57
N TRP A 272 -3.28 11.39 -11.18
CA TRP A 272 -2.04 11.06 -11.87
C TRP A 272 -2.27 10.47 -13.26
N LEU A 273 -3.13 9.44 -13.37
CA LEU A 273 -3.35 8.70 -14.63
C LEU A 273 -4.21 9.46 -15.64
N LYS A 274 -5.10 10.36 -15.18
CA LYS A 274 -6.12 11.01 -16.03
C LYS A 274 -7.08 10.02 -16.71
N TYR A 275 -7.14 8.83 -16.16
CA TYR A 275 -7.95 7.72 -16.60
C TYR A 275 -8.34 6.87 -15.40
N THR A 276 -9.58 6.41 -15.38
CA THR A 276 -10.10 5.50 -14.35
C THR A 276 -10.97 4.44 -15.01
N GLY A 277 -10.57 3.20 -14.89
CA GLY A 277 -11.31 2.03 -15.37
C GLY A 277 -11.36 0.93 -14.32
N PRO A 278 -12.33 -0.03 -14.43
CA PRO A 278 -12.51 -1.10 -13.45
C PRO A 278 -11.23 -1.90 -13.20
N GLU A 279 -10.53 -2.27 -14.27
CA GLU A 279 -9.28 -3.05 -14.22
C GLU A 279 -8.13 -2.29 -13.53
N VAL A 280 -8.14 -0.95 -13.56
CA VAL A 280 -7.05 -0.12 -13.05
C VAL A 280 -7.18 0.20 -11.57
N VAL A 281 -8.42 0.13 -11.01
CA VAL A 281 -8.66 0.56 -9.63
C VAL A 281 -9.50 -0.41 -8.80
N LEU A 282 -10.23 -1.36 -9.40
CA LEU A 282 -11.11 -2.30 -8.71
C LEU A 282 -10.66 -3.75 -8.84
N SER A 283 -9.67 -4.05 -9.69
CA SER A 283 -9.25 -5.41 -10.02
C SER A 283 -8.78 -6.17 -8.78
N PHE A 284 -9.05 -7.47 -8.77
CA PHE A 284 -8.57 -8.37 -7.73
C PHE A 284 -7.05 -8.53 -7.76
N ASP A 285 -6.42 -8.34 -8.92
CA ASP A 285 -4.96 -8.40 -9.06
C ASP A 285 -4.29 -7.30 -8.22
N ILE A 286 -4.88 -6.10 -8.16
CA ILE A 286 -4.39 -5.02 -7.29
C ILE A 286 -4.49 -5.43 -5.82
N MET A 287 -5.55 -6.16 -5.44
CA MET A 287 -5.69 -6.64 -4.06
C MET A 287 -4.61 -7.66 -3.70
N ILE A 288 -4.27 -8.57 -4.65
CA ILE A 288 -3.16 -9.50 -4.50
C ILE A 288 -1.85 -8.73 -4.35
N ASP A 289 -1.60 -7.74 -5.21
CA ASP A 289 -0.42 -6.89 -5.13
C ASP A 289 -0.27 -6.21 -3.76
N ILE A 290 -1.35 -5.62 -3.23
CA ILE A 290 -1.37 -4.99 -1.91
C ILE A 290 -0.97 -6.00 -0.83
N LEU A 291 -1.55 -7.19 -0.88
CA LEU A 291 -1.30 -8.25 0.10
C LEU A 291 0.15 -8.74 0.03
N LEU A 292 0.68 -8.95 -1.18
CA LEU A 292 2.07 -9.33 -1.40
C LEU A 292 3.03 -8.25 -0.87
N MET A 293 2.76 -6.96 -1.17
CA MET A 293 3.57 -5.84 -0.70
C MET A 293 3.62 -5.76 0.84
N VAL A 294 2.48 -5.98 1.53
CA VAL A 294 2.42 -6.00 2.99
C VAL A 294 3.20 -7.18 3.57
N VAL A 295 3.06 -8.37 2.98
CA VAL A 295 3.77 -9.59 3.44
C VAL A 295 5.28 -9.46 3.24
N ILE A 296 5.72 -9.00 2.06
CA ILE A 296 7.14 -8.74 1.75
C ILE A 296 7.73 -7.73 2.75
N GLY A 297 7.01 -6.63 2.97
CA GLY A 297 7.45 -5.58 3.88
C GLY A 297 7.52 -6.02 5.33
N GLY A 298 6.55 -6.82 5.76
CA GLY A 298 6.37 -7.32 7.12
C GLY A 298 5.14 -6.74 7.79
N MET A 299 4.11 -7.57 7.94
CA MET A 299 2.81 -7.22 8.54
C MET A 299 2.95 -6.58 9.92
N GLY A 300 2.27 -5.46 10.14
CA GLY A 300 2.29 -4.69 11.39
C GLY A 300 3.55 -3.85 11.56
N THR A 301 4.21 -3.54 10.45
CA THR A 301 5.31 -2.58 10.42
C THR A 301 5.05 -1.56 9.31
N MET A 302 4.53 -0.38 9.66
CA MET A 302 4.24 0.68 8.68
C MET A 302 5.43 1.03 7.78
N LEU A 303 6.65 1.00 8.34
CA LEU A 303 7.87 1.21 7.57
C LEU A 303 8.17 0.05 6.62
N GLY A 304 7.76 -1.17 7.00
CA GLY A 304 7.83 -2.34 6.14
C GLY A 304 6.96 -2.20 4.90
N ALA A 305 5.76 -1.63 5.04
CA ALA A 305 4.89 -1.37 3.90
C ALA A 305 5.60 -0.54 2.82
N VAL A 306 6.38 0.49 3.22
CA VAL A 306 7.18 1.29 2.27
C VAL A 306 8.20 0.42 1.52
N ILE A 307 8.94 -0.42 2.25
CA ILE A 307 9.95 -1.32 1.65
C ILE A 307 9.29 -2.32 0.70
N GLY A 308 8.18 -2.92 1.10
CA GLY A 308 7.42 -3.87 0.29
C GLY A 308 6.90 -3.24 -1.01
N VAL A 309 6.35 -2.03 -0.94
CA VAL A 309 5.88 -1.28 -2.12
C VAL A 309 7.01 -0.97 -3.08
N VAL A 310 8.14 -0.46 -2.57
CA VAL A 310 9.28 -0.11 -3.42
C VAL A 310 9.82 -1.35 -4.11
N LEU A 311 10.07 -2.42 -3.36
CA LEU A 311 10.64 -3.65 -3.90
C LEU A 311 9.73 -4.28 -4.96
N MET A 312 8.44 -4.42 -4.65
CA MET A 312 7.47 -5.01 -5.58
C MET A 312 7.25 -4.14 -6.82
N SER A 313 7.15 -2.82 -6.65
CA SER A 313 6.98 -1.90 -7.78
C SER A 313 8.19 -1.92 -8.71
N LEU A 314 9.41 -1.88 -8.16
CA LEU A 314 10.62 -2.00 -8.97
C LEU A 314 10.70 -3.34 -9.69
N ALA A 315 10.36 -4.44 -8.99
CA ALA A 315 10.31 -5.75 -9.62
C ALA A 315 9.32 -5.78 -10.79
N GLN A 316 8.08 -5.32 -10.61
CA GLN A 316 7.06 -5.33 -11.67
C GLN A 316 7.45 -4.51 -12.91
N TYR A 317 8.16 -3.39 -12.73
CA TYR A 317 8.49 -2.50 -13.85
C TYR A 317 9.80 -2.84 -14.56
N TYR A 318 10.79 -3.35 -13.83
CA TYR A 318 12.14 -3.55 -14.35
C TYR A 318 12.54 -5.02 -14.53
N LEU A 319 11.79 -5.98 -13.96
CA LEU A 319 12.15 -7.40 -14.05
C LEU A 319 12.16 -7.90 -15.50
N LYS A 320 11.21 -7.45 -16.33
CA LYS A 320 11.17 -7.81 -17.75
C LYS A 320 12.43 -7.36 -18.50
N ASP A 321 12.87 -6.13 -18.26
CA ASP A 321 14.06 -5.57 -18.90
C ASP A 321 15.33 -6.28 -18.42
N LEU A 322 15.38 -6.60 -17.13
CA LEU A 322 16.49 -7.36 -16.55
C LEU A 322 16.57 -8.77 -17.13
N MET A 323 15.42 -9.42 -17.33
CA MET A 323 15.34 -10.75 -17.95
C MET A 323 15.75 -10.71 -19.41
N ALA A 324 15.35 -9.67 -20.16
CA ALA A 324 15.77 -9.48 -21.55
C ALA A 324 17.29 -9.37 -21.66
N LEU A 325 17.91 -8.52 -20.84
CA LEU A 325 19.36 -8.39 -20.75
C LEU A 325 20.05 -9.72 -20.35
N GLY A 326 19.45 -10.46 -19.41
CA GLY A 326 19.94 -11.78 -19.03
C GLY A 326 19.86 -12.81 -20.15
N ALA A 327 18.77 -12.82 -20.91
CA ALA A 327 18.59 -13.72 -22.05
C ALA A 327 19.59 -13.42 -23.18
N GLU A 328 19.84 -12.13 -23.46
CA GLU A 328 20.86 -11.71 -24.43
C GLU A 328 22.28 -12.11 -23.98
N ALA A 329 22.62 -11.86 -22.73
CA ALA A 329 23.93 -12.19 -22.17
C ALA A 329 24.22 -13.69 -22.13
N THR A 330 23.16 -14.53 -22.06
CA THR A 330 23.25 -15.99 -21.99
C THR A 330 22.89 -16.68 -23.31
N SER A 331 22.83 -15.95 -24.41
CA SER A 331 22.44 -16.45 -25.75
C SER A 331 23.27 -17.63 -26.25
N SER A 332 24.50 -17.81 -25.72
CA SER A 332 25.37 -18.93 -26.02
C SER A 332 25.00 -20.26 -25.34
N LEU A 333 24.07 -20.24 -24.36
CA LEU A 333 23.66 -21.42 -23.60
C LEU A 333 22.33 -21.98 -24.12
N PRO A 334 22.17 -23.31 -24.31
CA PRO A 334 21.04 -23.88 -25.06
C PRO A 334 19.67 -23.80 -24.34
N ILE A 335 19.58 -23.53 -23.05
CA ILE A 335 18.33 -23.58 -22.26
C ILE A 335 18.09 -22.28 -21.50
N VAL A 336 19.15 -21.58 -21.13
CA VAL A 336 19.07 -20.42 -20.23
C VAL A 336 18.31 -19.22 -20.83
N PRO A 337 18.46 -18.87 -22.13
CA PRO A 337 17.70 -17.79 -22.74
C PRO A 337 16.19 -18.03 -22.75
N ASP A 338 15.76 -19.29 -22.97
CA ASP A 338 14.34 -19.64 -22.93
C ASP A 338 13.76 -19.53 -21.51
N LEU A 339 14.54 -19.84 -20.50
CA LEU A 339 14.14 -19.71 -19.12
C LEU A 339 14.03 -18.24 -18.69
N LEU A 340 14.92 -17.38 -19.20
CA LEU A 340 14.96 -15.95 -18.98
C LEU A 340 14.11 -15.14 -19.98
N ASN A 341 13.22 -15.79 -20.73
CA ASN A 341 12.31 -15.08 -21.63
C ASN A 341 11.45 -14.08 -20.83
N PRO A 342 11.42 -12.79 -21.25
CA PRO A 342 10.63 -11.72 -20.60
C PRO A 342 9.15 -12.03 -20.44
N GLU A 343 8.58 -12.92 -21.27
CA GLU A 343 7.19 -13.35 -21.15
C GLU A 343 6.92 -14.17 -19.89
N ARG A 344 7.95 -14.77 -19.29
CA ARG A 344 7.88 -15.58 -18.06
C ARG A 344 8.14 -14.78 -16.77
N TRP A 345 8.12 -13.47 -16.85
CA TRP A 345 8.44 -12.60 -15.71
C TRP A 345 7.58 -12.86 -14.47
N LEU A 346 6.28 -13.20 -14.63
CA LEU A 346 5.37 -13.53 -13.51
C LEU A 346 5.81 -14.78 -12.76
N LEU A 347 6.34 -15.80 -13.49
CA LEU A 347 6.88 -16.99 -12.87
C LEU A 347 8.06 -16.66 -11.96
N TRP A 348 8.99 -15.84 -12.45
CA TRP A 348 10.16 -15.43 -11.68
C TRP A 348 9.80 -14.51 -10.51
N LEU A 349 8.81 -13.63 -10.70
CA LEU A 349 8.28 -12.80 -9.62
C LEU A 349 7.65 -13.67 -8.52
N GLY A 350 6.84 -14.67 -8.90
CA GLY A 350 6.23 -15.60 -7.96
C GLY A 350 7.26 -16.47 -7.22
N LEU A 351 8.27 -16.97 -7.94
CA LEU A 351 9.38 -17.73 -7.34
C LEU A 351 10.17 -16.86 -6.35
N GLY A 352 10.49 -15.62 -6.76
CA GLY A 352 11.16 -14.64 -5.91
C GLY A 352 10.37 -14.35 -4.63
N PHE A 353 9.04 -14.24 -4.75
CA PHE A 353 8.15 -14.06 -3.60
C PHE A 353 8.20 -15.27 -2.65
N ILE A 354 8.11 -16.51 -3.17
CA ILE A 354 8.19 -17.73 -2.36
C ILE A 354 9.52 -17.78 -1.62
N LEU A 355 10.63 -17.52 -2.30
CA LEU A 355 11.95 -17.50 -1.68
C LEU A 355 12.04 -16.42 -0.60
N LEU A 356 11.51 -15.23 -0.88
CA LEU A 356 11.53 -14.12 0.07
C LEU A 356 10.75 -14.45 1.35
N VAL A 357 9.54 -15.01 1.22
CA VAL A 357 8.73 -15.43 2.38
C VAL A 357 9.39 -16.59 3.13
N TYR A 358 10.04 -17.51 2.42
CA TYR A 358 10.77 -18.63 3.04
C TYR A 358 11.95 -18.15 3.90
N PHE A 359 12.76 -17.22 3.37
CA PHE A 359 13.91 -16.68 4.10
C PHE A 359 13.55 -15.59 5.12
N PHE A 360 12.47 -14.83 4.88
CA PHE A 360 12.02 -13.72 5.70
C PHE A 360 10.56 -13.90 6.16
N PRO A 361 10.25 -14.89 7.01
CA PRO A 361 8.85 -15.18 7.39
C PRO A 361 8.15 -14.05 8.15
N ALA A 362 8.90 -13.14 8.78
CA ALA A 362 8.38 -11.93 9.41
C ALA A 362 8.37 -10.69 8.46
N GLY A 363 8.66 -10.90 7.17
CA GLY A 363 8.95 -9.86 6.20
C GLY A 363 10.33 -9.22 6.40
N ILE A 364 10.75 -8.40 5.44
CA ILE A 364 12.09 -7.78 5.45
C ILE A 364 12.26 -6.89 6.69
N ALA A 365 11.34 -5.96 6.92
CA ALA A 365 11.43 -5.06 8.06
C ALA A 365 11.27 -5.78 9.40
N GLY A 366 10.38 -6.77 9.48
CA GLY A 366 10.17 -7.56 10.69
C GLY A 366 11.41 -8.34 11.10
N THR A 367 12.08 -8.96 10.14
CA THR A 367 13.33 -9.72 10.37
C THR A 367 14.47 -8.77 10.78
N LEU A 368 14.64 -7.63 10.10
CA LEU A 368 15.65 -6.64 10.45
C LEU A 368 15.42 -6.03 11.83
N MET A 369 14.17 -5.82 12.23
CA MET A 369 13.83 -5.30 13.56
C MET A 369 13.91 -6.35 14.69
N GLY A 370 14.26 -7.60 14.38
CA GLY A 370 14.39 -8.67 15.38
C GLY A 370 13.05 -9.26 15.82
N ARG A 371 11.95 -9.04 15.08
CA ARG A 371 10.64 -9.68 15.35
C ARG A 371 10.56 -11.13 14.88
N GLY A 372 11.55 -11.63 14.16
CA GLY A 372 11.61 -12.97 13.57
C GLY A 372 12.18 -14.08 14.46
N GLY A 373 12.44 -13.83 15.72
CA GLY A 373 13.13 -14.77 16.62
C GLY A 373 12.26 -15.37 17.71
N THR A 374 11.21 -16.12 17.34
CA THR A 374 10.63 -17.15 18.23
C THR A 374 10.03 -18.25 17.33
N LYS A 375 10.90 -19.20 16.98
CA LYS A 375 10.45 -20.57 16.68
C LYS A 375 10.42 -21.35 17.97
#